data_acef9bbbc4c2dcb818a2c31affb8bec3
#
_entry.id   acef9bbbc4c2dcb818a2c31affb8bec3
#
_cell.length_a   1.000
_cell.length_b   1.000
_cell.length_c   1.000
_cell.angle_alpha   90.00
_cell.angle_beta   90.00
_cell.angle_gamma   90.00
#
_symmetry.space_group_name_H-M   'P 1'
#
loop_
_entity.id
_entity.type
_entity.pdbx_description
1 polymer ?
#
loop_
_entity_poly.entity_id
_entity_poly.type
_entity_poly.pdbx_seq_one_letter_code
_entity_poly.pdbx_strand_id
1 'polypeptide(L)' 'MMDHLAEQALQPLTVRVATAVRITGLSRSRIYELIQSGDLETIKVGRATLILFRSLRNLTQT' A
#
# COMPACT_ATOMS: atom_id res chain seq x y z
N MET A 1 6.48 -13.15 -23.71
CA MET A 1 7.51 -12.31 -23.13
C MET A 1 6.98 -11.02 -22.58
N MET A 2 6.32 -10.25 -23.40
CA MET A 2 5.67 -9.02 -22.97
C MET A 2 4.63 -9.26 -21.88
N ASP A 3 3.91 -10.36 -22.02
CA ASP A 3 2.87 -10.69 -21.07
C ASP A 3 3.42 -10.91 -19.67
N HIS A 4 4.60 -11.54 -19.59
CA HIS A 4 5.22 -11.80 -18.31
C HIS A 4 5.62 -10.49 -17.62
N LEU A 5 6.16 -9.56 -18.38
CA LEU A 5 6.50 -8.25 -17.84
C LEU A 5 5.26 -7.49 -17.41
N ALA A 6 4.19 -7.62 -18.17
CA ALA A 6 2.93 -6.96 -17.84
C ALA A 6 2.37 -7.49 -16.52
N GLU A 7 2.48 -8.79 -16.29
CA GLU A 7 2.02 -9.37 -15.04
C GLU A 7 2.79 -8.82 -13.85
N GLN A 8 4.10 -8.68 -13.98
CA GLN A 8 4.90 -8.10 -12.91
C GLN A 8 4.56 -6.64 -12.70
N ALA A 9 4.27 -5.94 -13.80
CA ALA A 9 3.90 -4.54 -13.72
C ALA A 9 2.52 -4.32 -13.16
N LEU A 10 1.71 -5.38 -13.06
CA LEU A 10 0.36 -5.27 -12.49
C LEU A 10 0.36 -5.13 -10.98
N GLN A 11 1.49 -5.37 -10.32
CA GLN A 11 1.56 -5.06 -8.91
C GLN A 11 1.36 -3.56 -8.72
N PRO A 12 0.45 -3.17 -7.84
CA PRO A 12 0.20 -1.75 -7.66
C PRO A 12 1.43 -1.06 -7.08
N LEU A 13 1.70 0.14 -7.56
CA LEU A 13 2.73 0.98 -6.95
C LEU A 13 2.21 1.59 -5.66
N THR A 14 0.92 1.94 -5.65
CA THR A 14 0.26 2.53 -4.50
C THR A 14 -1.14 1.94 -4.37
N VAL A 15 -1.68 2.01 -3.16
CA VAL A 15 -3.06 1.61 -2.91
C VAL A 15 -3.71 2.63 -2.00
N ARG A 16 -5.02 2.70 -2.07
CA ARG A 16 -5.78 3.54 -1.15
C ARG A 16 -5.93 2.83 0.19
N VAL A 17 -6.29 3.62 1.21
CA VAL A 17 -6.45 3.09 2.56
C VAL A 17 -7.44 1.93 2.60
N ALA A 18 -8.58 2.06 1.91
CA ALA A 18 -9.57 1.00 1.90
C ALA A 18 -9.00 -0.32 1.35
N THR A 19 -8.17 -0.22 0.31
CA THR A 19 -7.53 -1.40 -0.26
C THR A 19 -6.52 -1.99 0.72
N ALA A 20 -5.74 -1.13 1.38
CA ALA A 20 -4.78 -1.59 2.38
C ALA A 20 -5.47 -2.36 3.51
N VAL A 21 -6.62 -1.87 3.95
CA VAL A 21 -7.40 -2.57 4.97
C VAL A 21 -7.77 -3.97 4.50
N ARG A 22 -8.22 -4.08 3.26
CA ARG A 22 -8.65 -5.38 2.74
C ARG A 22 -7.50 -6.37 2.58
N ILE A 23 -6.36 -5.91 2.08
CA ILE A 23 -5.27 -6.84 1.78
C ILE A 23 -4.45 -7.18 3.02
N THR A 24 -4.44 -6.33 4.03
CA THR A 24 -3.68 -6.60 5.25
C THR A 24 -4.53 -7.21 6.35
N GLY A 25 -5.84 -7.00 6.30
CA GLY A 25 -6.72 -7.43 7.38
C GLY A 25 -6.64 -6.52 8.61
N LEU A 26 -5.89 -5.44 8.55
CA LEU A 26 -5.82 -4.49 9.66
C LEU A 26 -6.98 -3.53 9.61
N SER A 27 -7.34 -2.98 10.77
CA SER A 27 -8.40 -1.98 10.81
C SER A 27 -7.93 -0.68 10.17
N ARG A 28 -8.89 0.16 9.77
CA ARG A 28 -8.58 1.46 9.21
C ARG A 28 -7.79 2.31 10.22
N SER A 29 -8.19 2.27 11.48
CA SER A 29 -7.48 3.02 12.52
C SER A 29 -6.04 2.58 12.63
N ARG A 30 -5.80 1.28 12.55
CA ARG A 30 -4.44 0.76 12.62
C ARG A 30 -3.61 1.21 11.43
N ILE A 31 -4.21 1.22 10.25
CA ILE A 31 -3.51 1.70 9.05
C ILE A 31 -3.09 3.16 9.25
N TYR A 32 -3.98 4.01 9.76
CA TYR A 32 -3.64 5.41 9.98
C TYR A 32 -2.56 5.58 11.04
N GLU A 33 -2.57 4.75 12.08
CA GLU A 33 -1.49 4.78 13.08
C GLU A 33 -0.14 4.48 12.43
N LEU A 34 -0.11 3.47 11.56
CA LEU A 34 1.13 3.09 10.90
C LEU A 34 1.61 4.17 9.93
N ILE A 35 0.69 4.89 9.32
CA ILE A 35 1.05 6.04 8.48
C ILE A 35 1.68 7.13 9.35
N GLN A 36 1.08 7.42 10.48
CA GLN A 36 1.59 8.48 11.36
C GLN A 36 2.93 8.13 11.97
N SER A 37 3.15 6.86 12.26
CA SER A 37 4.42 6.42 12.84
C SER A 37 5.54 6.36 11.81
N GLY A 38 5.19 6.42 10.51
CA GLY A 38 6.18 6.30 9.45
C GLY A 38 6.44 4.88 9.01
N ASP A 39 5.75 3.91 9.59
CA ASP A 39 5.90 2.52 9.16
C ASP A 39 5.30 2.27 7.79
N LEU A 40 4.31 3.06 7.41
CA LEU A 40 3.74 3.03 6.07
C LEU A 40 4.02 4.36 5.40
N GLU A 41 4.65 4.30 4.24
CA GLU A 41 4.96 5.50 3.46
C GLU A 41 3.77 5.83 2.58
N THR A 42 3.48 7.13 2.48
CA THR A 42 2.35 7.61 1.70
C THR A 42 2.78 8.75 0.79
N ILE A 43 1.99 8.94 -0.25
CA ILE A 43 2.09 10.13 -1.08
C ILE A 43 0.68 10.69 -1.24
N LYS A 44 0.60 11.99 -1.45
CA LYS A 44 -0.69 12.64 -1.68
C LYS A 44 -0.78 13.08 -3.12
N VAL A 45 -1.88 12.70 -3.77
CA VAL A 45 -2.17 13.14 -5.12
C VAL A 45 -3.54 13.80 -5.06
N GLY A 46 -3.55 15.13 -5.14
CA GLY A 46 -4.79 15.87 -4.91
C GLY A 46 -5.29 15.63 -3.50
N ARG A 47 -6.49 15.09 -3.37
CA ARG A 47 -7.07 14.77 -2.08
C ARG A 47 -6.88 13.33 -1.67
N ALA A 48 -6.30 12.52 -2.54
CA ALA A 48 -6.13 11.12 -2.26
C ALA A 48 -4.85 10.87 -1.48
N THR A 49 -4.93 10.08 -0.43
CA THR A 49 -3.75 9.56 0.26
C THR A 49 -3.50 8.17 -0.27
N LEU A 50 -2.32 7.98 -0.84
CA LEU A 50 -1.94 6.71 -1.44
C LEU A 50 -0.78 6.11 -0.65
N ILE A 51 -0.91 4.85 -0.30
CA ILE A 51 0.10 4.13 0.47
C ILE A 51 0.99 3.38 -0.51
N LEU A 52 2.30 3.53 -0.36
CA LEU A 52 3.23 2.80 -1.21
C LEU A 52 3.11 1.31 -0.91
N PHE A 53 2.85 0.55 -1.96
CA PHE A 53 2.63 -0.89 -1.81
C PHE A 53 3.84 -1.58 -1.19
N ARG A 54 5.04 -1.13 -1.54
CA ARG A 54 6.25 -1.73 -0.98
C ARG A 54 6.32 -1.60 0.54
N SER A 55 5.77 -0.52 1.10
CA SER A 55 5.79 -0.37 2.55
C SER A 55 4.83 -1.34 3.22
N LEU A 56 3.72 -1.67 2.56
CA LEU A 56 2.83 -2.70 3.05
C LEU A 56 3.50 -4.07 3.01
N ARG A 57 4.22 -4.36 1.94
CA ARG A 57 4.94 -5.61 1.82
C ARG A 57 5.99 -5.74 2.92
N ASN A 58 6.74 -4.68 3.15
CA ASN A 58 7.77 -4.69 4.18
C ASN A 58 7.16 -4.92 5.56
N LEU A 59 6.01 -4.31 5.81
CA LEU A 59 5.33 -4.46 7.08
C LEU A 59 4.91 -5.91 7.34
N THR A 60 4.51 -6.62 6.30
CA THR A 60 3.98 -7.97 6.43
C THR A 60 5.03 -9.06 6.26
N GLN A 61 6.26 -8.69 6.00
CA GLN A 61 7.36 -9.64 5.75
C GLN A 61 8.25 -9.82 6.97
N THR A 62 7.71 -10.01 8.12
CA THR A 62 8.55 -10.24 9.30
C THR A 62 8.70 -11.70 9.63
#